data_c63823a112619a12bbb59e4fb4b44392
#
_entry.id   c63823a112619a12bbb59e4fb4b44392
#
_cell.length_a   1.000
_cell.length_b   1.000
_cell.length_c   1.000
_cell.angle_alpha   90.00
_cell.angle_beta   90.00
_cell.angle_gamma   90.00
#
_symmetry.space_group_name_H-M   'P 1'
#
loop_
_entity.id
_entity.type
_entity.pdbx_description
1 polymer ?
#
loop_
_entity_poly.entity_id
_entity_poly.type
_entity_poly.pdbx_seq_one_letter_code
_entity_poly.pdbx_strand_id
1 'polypeptide(L)'
;MKRLFIIALALFCTACNTDWRRKYDEVYPSQNGISMVRKDNKYGLVNAEGTLVAPLKYDYINIYPSAGIPFYDVTINNLYGVIRPSGEELIPAQYNFISYSEGVFIVQLNDKKKLLSTNNETLTPWYDEIDLFFGGLARAKQGNKYGYLNTKGKVILPFVYDDAGDFNDSKKAMVKYKGKWGMIDNLGNTIIPFEYEQAEPYTKSNEEWEDYYYILIKKGREVNIDKEGNFLSFK
;
A
#
# COMPACT_ATOMS: atom_id res chain seq x y z
N MET A 1 -67.81 -37.40 29.76
CA MET A 1 -67.02 -36.53 28.88
C MET A 1 -65.92 -35.89 29.72
N LYS A 2 -64.70 -36.44 29.67
CA LYS A 2 -63.51 -35.92 30.41
C LYS A 2 -62.75 -35.01 29.44
N ARG A 3 -62.70 -33.71 29.73
CA ARG A 3 -61.87 -32.74 29.00
C ARG A 3 -60.43 -32.85 29.50
N LEU A 4 -59.56 -33.28 28.62
CA LEU A 4 -58.08 -33.30 28.81
C LEU A 4 -57.58 -31.88 28.62
N PHE A 5 -57.07 -31.24 29.68
CA PHE A 5 -56.29 -30.01 29.58
C PHE A 5 -54.86 -30.35 29.20
N ILE A 6 -54.46 -30.03 27.97
CA ILE A 6 -53.07 -30.08 27.57
C ILE A 6 -52.41 -28.76 28.03
N ILE A 7 -51.61 -28.82 29.07
CA ILE A 7 -50.73 -27.71 29.48
C ILE A 7 -49.53 -27.73 28.55
N ALA A 8 -49.52 -26.81 27.59
CA ALA A 8 -48.32 -26.55 26.80
C ALA A 8 -47.31 -25.88 27.69
N LEU A 9 -46.28 -26.62 28.11
CA LEU A 9 -45.11 -26.08 28.79
C LEU A 9 -44.29 -25.30 27.76
N ALA A 10 -44.46 -23.97 27.69
CA ALA A 10 -43.62 -23.10 26.96
C ALA A 10 -42.24 -23.08 27.63
N LEU A 11 -41.28 -23.86 27.14
CA LEU A 11 -39.88 -23.73 27.42
C LEU A 11 -39.43 -22.33 26.94
N PHE A 12 -39.47 -21.36 27.83
CA PHE A 12 -38.70 -20.12 27.64
C PHE A 12 -37.25 -20.50 27.69
N CYS A 13 -36.67 -20.76 26.53
CA CYS A 13 -35.23 -20.74 26.36
C CYS A 13 -34.79 -19.29 26.60
N THR A 14 -34.50 -18.94 27.85
CA THR A 14 -33.75 -17.74 28.18
C THR A 14 -32.36 -17.95 27.62
N ALA A 15 -32.20 -17.68 26.33
CA ALA A 15 -30.90 -17.43 25.75
C ALA A 15 -30.30 -16.28 26.58
N CYS A 16 -29.39 -16.63 27.44
CA CYS A 16 -28.58 -15.69 28.19
C CYS A 16 -27.77 -14.95 27.16
N ASN A 17 -28.38 -13.91 26.55
CA ASN A 17 -27.72 -13.00 25.63
C ASN A 17 -26.83 -12.11 26.52
N THR A 18 -25.78 -12.71 27.06
CA THR A 18 -24.73 -11.96 27.74
C THR A 18 -24.15 -11.07 26.66
N ASP A 19 -24.45 -9.79 26.75
CA ASP A 19 -23.89 -8.79 25.86
C ASP A 19 -22.37 -8.89 25.94
N TRP A 20 -21.79 -9.60 25.00
CA TRP A 20 -20.35 -9.88 24.94
C TRP A 20 -19.51 -8.61 24.90
N ARG A 21 -20.11 -7.48 24.47
CA ARG A 21 -19.46 -6.17 24.41
C ARG A 21 -18.98 -5.70 25.77
N ARG A 22 -19.67 -6.08 26.85
CA ARG A 22 -19.30 -5.73 28.24
C ARG A 22 -18.01 -6.37 28.74
N LYS A 23 -17.45 -7.30 27.97
CA LYS A 23 -16.16 -7.95 28.29
C LYS A 23 -14.97 -7.08 27.92
N TYR A 24 -15.18 -6.02 27.14
CA TYR A 24 -14.15 -5.17 26.54
C TYR A 24 -14.28 -3.74 27.05
N ASP A 25 -13.16 -3.01 27.08
CA ASP A 25 -13.12 -1.61 27.44
C ASP A 25 -13.73 -0.75 26.33
N GLU A 26 -13.48 -1.15 25.07
CA GLU A 26 -14.03 -0.51 23.87
C GLU A 26 -14.41 -1.56 22.82
N VAL A 27 -15.49 -1.25 22.09
CA VAL A 27 -15.95 -2.05 20.94
C VAL A 27 -16.23 -1.08 19.80
N TYR A 28 -15.52 -1.25 18.71
CA TYR A 28 -15.65 -0.42 17.52
C TYR A 28 -16.76 -0.95 16.58
N PRO A 29 -17.34 -0.09 15.72
CA PRO A 29 -18.38 -0.51 14.80
C PRO A 29 -17.98 -1.69 13.95
N SER A 30 -18.92 -2.63 13.74
CA SER A 30 -18.68 -3.82 12.93
C SER A 30 -18.53 -3.47 11.45
N GLN A 31 -17.56 -4.11 10.81
CA GLN A 31 -17.35 -4.07 9.36
C GLN A 31 -17.30 -5.50 8.83
N ASN A 32 -18.20 -5.81 7.89
CA ASN A 32 -18.33 -7.16 7.33
C ASN A 32 -18.43 -8.28 8.39
N GLY A 33 -19.12 -8.01 9.50
CA GLY A 33 -19.31 -8.97 10.58
C GLY A 33 -18.14 -9.06 11.58
N ILE A 34 -17.08 -8.27 11.41
CA ILE A 34 -15.93 -8.20 12.30
C ILE A 34 -15.93 -6.86 13.05
N SER A 35 -15.76 -6.90 14.36
CA SER A 35 -15.57 -5.72 15.20
C SER A 35 -14.18 -5.74 15.82
N MET A 36 -13.52 -4.59 15.82
CA MET A 36 -12.31 -4.41 16.63
C MET A 36 -12.74 -4.19 18.09
N VAL A 37 -12.03 -4.80 19.00
CA VAL A 37 -12.23 -4.66 20.45
C VAL A 37 -10.92 -4.29 21.12
N ARG A 38 -11.01 -3.52 22.23
CA ARG A 38 -9.86 -3.18 23.07
C ARG A 38 -10.10 -3.65 24.51
N LYS A 39 -9.08 -4.22 25.12
CA LYS A 39 -9.03 -4.54 26.54
C LYS A 39 -7.60 -4.46 27.04
N ASP A 40 -7.41 -3.86 28.23
CA ASP A 40 -6.10 -3.72 28.86
C ASP A 40 -5.05 -3.11 27.90
N ASN A 41 -5.46 -2.07 27.15
CA ASN A 41 -4.65 -1.39 26.12
C ASN A 41 -4.18 -2.27 24.94
N LYS A 42 -4.80 -3.44 24.74
CA LYS A 42 -4.53 -4.30 23.59
C LYS A 42 -5.78 -4.44 22.72
N TYR A 43 -5.54 -4.47 21.42
CA TYR A 43 -6.56 -4.65 20.41
C TYR A 43 -6.66 -6.10 19.96
N GLY A 44 -7.86 -6.52 19.60
CA GLY A 44 -8.18 -7.81 18.99
C GLY A 44 -9.39 -7.67 18.07
N LEU A 45 -9.79 -8.76 17.45
CA LEU A 45 -10.97 -8.83 16.59
C LEU A 45 -11.96 -9.85 17.11
N VAL A 46 -13.26 -9.55 17.01
CA VAL A 46 -14.35 -10.47 17.31
C VAL A 46 -15.29 -10.57 16.12
N ASN A 47 -15.92 -11.72 15.95
CA ASN A 47 -17.02 -11.89 15.00
C ASN A 47 -18.35 -11.34 15.58
N ALA A 48 -19.44 -11.47 14.83
CA ALA A 48 -20.77 -10.99 15.22
C ALA A 48 -21.29 -11.60 16.53
N GLU A 49 -20.89 -12.84 16.83
CA GLU A 49 -21.26 -13.59 18.03
C GLU A 49 -20.40 -13.21 19.24
N GLY A 50 -19.36 -12.36 19.06
CA GLY A 50 -18.43 -11.93 20.10
C GLY A 50 -17.32 -12.95 20.39
N THR A 51 -17.09 -13.89 19.47
CA THR A 51 -15.96 -14.81 19.54
C THR A 51 -14.71 -14.12 19.03
N LEU A 52 -13.60 -14.20 19.80
CA LEU A 52 -12.30 -13.71 19.38
C LEU A 52 -11.81 -14.47 18.15
N VAL A 53 -11.61 -13.74 17.02
CA VAL A 53 -10.97 -14.24 15.80
C VAL A 53 -9.51 -13.83 15.73
N ALA A 54 -9.16 -12.66 16.28
CA ALA A 54 -7.76 -12.28 16.52
C ALA A 54 -7.56 -11.96 18.01
N PRO A 55 -6.47 -12.44 18.63
CA PRO A 55 -6.24 -12.28 20.08
C PRO A 55 -5.98 -10.81 20.46
N LEU A 56 -6.25 -10.47 21.73
CA LEU A 56 -5.95 -9.17 22.35
C LEU A 56 -4.43 -9.06 22.61
N LYS A 57 -3.64 -8.87 21.57
CA LYS A 57 -2.16 -8.76 21.68
C LYS A 57 -1.59 -7.55 20.96
N TYR A 58 -2.36 -6.93 20.07
CA TYR A 58 -1.89 -5.86 19.21
C TYR A 58 -1.92 -4.51 19.91
N ASP A 59 -0.92 -3.67 19.71
CA ASP A 59 -0.90 -2.28 20.16
C ASP A 59 -1.84 -1.42 19.34
N TYR A 60 -2.05 -1.80 18.07
CA TYR A 60 -3.00 -1.17 17.16
C TYR A 60 -3.41 -2.12 16.05
N ILE A 61 -4.65 -1.98 15.56
CA ILE A 61 -5.17 -2.64 14.35
C ILE A 61 -5.77 -1.55 13.47
N ASN A 62 -5.31 -1.45 12.22
CA ASN A 62 -5.86 -0.54 11.23
C ASN A 62 -6.71 -1.31 10.22
N ILE A 63 -7.98 -0.93 10.17
CA ILE A 63 -8.97 -1.52 9.26
C ILE A 63 -9.24 -0.50 8.16
N TYR A 64 -9.11 -0.89 6.90
CA TYR A 64 -9.35 -0.05 5.72
C TYR A 64 -10.74 -0.32 5.11
N PRO A 65 -11.82 0.37 5.55
CA PRO A 65 -13.18 0.02 5.15
C PRO A 65 -13.49 0.24 3.68
N SER A 66 -12.84 1.23 3.07
CA SER A 66 -13.20 1.75 1.74
C SER A 66 -12.27 1.32 0.61
N ALA A 67 -11.15 0.69 0.91
CA ALA A 67 -10.11 0.40 -0.08
C ALA A 67 -10.26 -0.97 -0.78
N GLY A 68 -11.24 -1.81 -0.37
CA GLY A 68 -11.35 -3.19 -0.88
C GLY A 68 -10.13 -4.06 -0.55
N ILE A 69 -9.28 -3.62 0.39
CA ILE A 69 -8.08 -4.33 0.82
C ILE A 69 -8.48 -5.43 1.79
N PRO A 70 -8.19 -6.71 1.49
CA PRO A 70 -8.62 -7.85 2.29
C PRO A 70 -7.69 -8.13 3.48
N PHE A 71 -7.03 -7.11 4.01
CA PHE A 71 -6.03 -7.24 5.07
C PHE A 71 -6.16 -6.08 6.06
N TYR A 72 -5.69 -6.31 7.29
CA TYR A 72 -5.59 -5.29 8.34
C TYR A 72 -4.14 -5.17 8.78
N ASP A 73 -3.63 -3.95 8.85
CA ASP A 73 -2.32 -3.72 9.43
C ASP A 73 -2.39 -3.81 10.95
N VAL A 74 -1.39 -4.42 11.54
CA VAL A 74 -1.27 -4.54 12.99
C VAL A 74 0.09 -4.07 13.46
N THR A 75 0.16 -3.60 14.69
CA THR A 75 1.44 -3.27 15.33
C THR A 75 1.60 -4.00 16.64
N ILE A 76 2.82 -4.44 16.93
CA ILE A 76 3.28 -4.95 18.22
C ILE A 76 4.68 -4.38 18.47
N ASN A 77 4.86 -3.65 19.59
CA ASN A 77 6.13 -3.03 19.96
C ASN A 77 6.72 -2.14 18.84
N ASN A 78 5.86 -1.34 18.20
CA ASN A 78 6.19 -0.46 17.07
C ASN A 78 6.65 -1.19 15.79
N LEU A 79 6.48 -2.50 15.71
CA LEU A 79 6.71 -3.26 14.48
C LEU A 79 5.39 -3.58 13.82
N TYR A 80 5.39 -3.49 12.49
CA TYR A 80 4.22 -3.71 11.65
C TYR A 80 4.13 -5.16 11.19
N GLY A 81 2.92 -5.66 11.14
CA GLY A 81 2.51 -6.93 10.58
C GLY A 81 1.18 -6.80 9.85
N VAL A 82 0.68 -7.90 9.32
CA VAL A 82 -0.60 -7.96 8.58
C VAL A 82 -1.38 -9.17 9.05
N ILE A 83 -2.68 -8.99 9.30
CA ILE A 83 -3.62 -10.09 9.56
C ILE A 83 -4.75 -10.08 8.53
N ARG A 84 -5.36 -11.23 8.31
CA ARG A 84 -6.61 -11.36 7.57
C ARG A 84 -7.80 -10.95 8.45
N PRO A 85 -8.96 -10.60 7.90
CA PRO A 85 -10.19 -10.39 8.67
C PRO A 85 -10.60 -11.60 9.54
N SER A 86 -10.17 -12.81 9.13
CA SER A 86 -10.34 -14.04 9.93
C SER A 86 -9.52 -14.07 11.21
N GLY A 87 -8.60 -13.13 11.40
CA GLY A 87 -7.63 -13.13 12.50
C GLY A 87 -6.36 -13.93 12.21
N GLU A 88 -6.27 -14.59 11.07
CA GLU A 88 -5.06 -15.30 10.63
C GLU A 88 -3.91 -14.31 10.44
N GLU A 89 -2.76 -14.59 11.06
CA GLU A 89 -1.55 -13.81 10.89
C GLU A 89 -0.92 -14.14 9.53
N LEU A 90 -0.96 -13.15 8.62
CA LEU A 90 -0.39 -13.28 7.29
C LEU A 90 1.10 -12.87 7.28
N ILE A 91 1.41 -11.73 7.86
CA ILE A 91 2.77 -11.24 8.02
C ILE A 91 2.97 -10.94 9.51
N PRO A 92 3.89 -11.63 10.19
CA PRO A 92 4.22 -11.35 11.59
C PRO A 92 4.66 -9.89 11.79
N ALA A 93 4.36 -9.32 12.96
CA ALA A 93 4.79 -7.97 13.32
C ALA A 93 6.30 -7.94 13.56
N GLN A 94 7.06 -7.66 12.51
CA GLN A 94 8.53 -7.68 12.51
C GLN A 94 9.18 -6.61 11.63
N TYR A 95 8.39 -5.82 10.90
CA TYR A 95 8.88 -4.81 9.96
C TYR A 95 8.75 -3.41 10.54
N ASN A 96 9.68 -2.50 10.17
CA ASN A 96 9.61 -1.09 10.55
C ASN A 96 8.49 -0.35 9.80
N PHE A 97 8.11 -0.85 8.63
CA PHE A 97 7.02 -0.32 7.82
C PHE A 97 6.49 -1.37 6.86
N ILE A 98 5.20 -1.31 6.55
CA ILE A 98 4.53 -2.11 5.52
C ILE A 98 3.59 -1.20 4.74
N SER A 99 3.57 -1.34 3.43
CA SER A 99 2.52 -0.79 2.57
C SER A 99 2.04 -1.84 1.57
N TYR A 100 0.79 -1.69 1.14
CA TYR A 100 0.18 -2.53 0.10
C TYR A 100 -0.02 -1.70 -1.16
N SER A 101 0.49 -2.18 -2.28
CA SER A 101 0.42 -1.49 -3.56
C SER A 101 0.26 -2.49 -4.70
N GLU A 102 -0.75 -2.32 -5.53
CA GLU A 102 -1.04 -3.11 -6.75
C GLU A 102 -0.85 -4.63 -6.57
N GLY A 103 -1.35 -5.19 -5.45
CA GLY A 103 -1.36 -6.64 -5.23
C GLY A 103 -0.11 -7.21 -4.57
N VAL A 104 0.80 -6.37 -4.08
CA VAL A 104 2.00 -6.80 -3.34
C VAL A 104 2.19 -5.97 -2.09
N PHE A 105 2.91 -6.53 -1.11
CA PHE A 105 3.39 -5.79 0.05
C PHE A 105 4.81 -5.29 -0.19
N ILE A 106 5.05 -4.03 0.15
CA ILE A 106 6.37 -3.44 0.26
C ILE A 106 6.69 -3.38 1.75
N VAL A 107 7.67 -4.16 2.19
CA VAL A 107 8.08 -4.21 3.60
C VAL A 107 9.44 -3.58 3.79
N GLN A 108 9.62 -2.89 4.92
CA GLN A 108 10.89 -2.25 5.27
C GLN A 108 11.44 -2.84 6.58
N LEU A 109 12.73 -3.15 6.59
CA LEU A 109 13.47 -3.55 7.77
C LEU A 109 14.91 -3.00 7.66
N ASN A 110 15.39 -2.32 8.72
CA ASN A 110 16.74 -1.75 8.77
C ASN A 110 17.09 -0.92 7.53
N ASP A 111 16.21 0.02 7.16
CA ASP A 111 16.34 0.95 6.03
C ASP A 111 16.42 0.27 4.64
N LYS A 112 16.16 -1.02 4.55
CA LYS A 112 16.03 -1.75 3.29
C LYS A 112 14.59 -2.17 3.05
N LYS A 113 14.21 -2.26 1.78
CA LYS A 113 12.88 -2.67 1.37
C LYS A 113 12.92 -3.92 0.50
N LYS A 114 11.87 -4.72 0.56
CA LYS A 114 11.63 -5.84 -0.36
C LYS A 114 10.14 -6.02 -0.65
N LEU A 115 9.83 -6.77 -1.68
CA LEU A 115 8.48 -7.15 -2.04
C LEU A 115 8.12 -8.52 -1.46
N LEU A 116 6.89 -8.62 -0.93
CA LEU A 116 6.25 -9.88 -0.59
C LEU A 116 4.96 -10.03 -1.40
N SER A 117 4.62 -11.26 -1.75
CA SER A 117 3.31 -11.58 -2.31
C SER A 117 2.20 -11.46 -1.26
N THR A 118 0.94 -11.51 -1.71
CA THR A 118 -0.22 -11.57 -0.81
C THR A 118 -0.32 -12.86 0.01
N ASN A 119 0.59 -13.79 -0.19
CA ASN A 119 0.76 -15.01 0.62
C ASN A 119 2.04 -14.98 1.46
N ASN A 120 2.65 -13.80 1.65
CA ASN A 120 3.88 -13.60 2.41
C ASN A 120 5.13 -14.29 1.79
N GLU A 121 5.12 -14.58 0.50
CA GLU A 121 6.29 -15.12 -0.19
C GLU A 121 7.23 -14.00 -0.61
N THR A 122 8.53 -14.18 -0.42
CA THR A 122 9.53 -13.19 -0.84
C THR A 122 9.64 -13.16 -2.36
N LEU A 123 9.39 -11.99 -2.97
CA LEU A 123 9.45 -11.77 -4.41
C LEU A 123 10.79 -11.17 -4.87
N THR A 124 11.49 -10.44 -3.97
CA THR A 124 12.75 -9.76 -4.31
C THR A 124 13.80 -9.94 -3.21
N PRO A 125 15.08 -9.74 -3.52
CA PRO A 125 16.07 -9.42 -2.50
C PRO A 125 15.75 -8.08 -1.83
N TRP A 126 16.57 -7.69 -0.85
CA TRP A 126 16.51 -6.39 -0.24
C TRP A 126 17.14 -5.33 -1.14
N TYR A 127 16.43 -4.21 -1.35
CA TYR A 127 16.87 -3.01 -2.05
C TYR A 127 17.02 -1.85 -1.08
N ASP A 128 17.72 -0.79 -1.47
CA ASP A 128 17.85 0.45 -0.68
C ASP A 128 16.51 1.19 -0.62
N GLU A 129 15.81 1.25 -1.76
CA GLU A 129 14.49 1.86 -1.88
C GLU A 129 13.61 1.03 -2.81
N ILE A 130 12.33 0.98 -2.52
CA ILE A 130 11.25 0.58 -3.44
C ILE A 130 10.10 1.52 -3.15
N ASP A 131 9.60 2.21 -4.18
CA ASP A 131 8.45 3.09 -4.08
C ASP A 131 7.14 2.36 -4.37
N LEU A 132 6.01 3.06 -4.26
CA LEU A 132 4.71 2.50 -4.61
C LEU A 132 4.66 2.19 -6.11
N PHE A 133 3.84 1.22 -6.46
CA PHE A 133 3.61 0.87 -7.86
C PHE A 133 2.66 1.85 -8.52
N PHE A 134 3.00 2.21 -9.76
CA PHE A 134 2.15 2.95 -10.67
C PHE A 134 2.15 2.26 -12.03
N GLY A 135 0.97 1.82 -12.47
CA GLY A 135 0.82 1.13 -13.75
C GLY A 135 1.66 -0.13 -13.89
N GLY A 136 1.83 -0.89 -12.81
CA GLY A 136 2.55 -2.15 -12.77
C GLY A 136 4.07 -2.03 -12.57
N LEU A 137 4.62 -0.82 -12.43
CA LEU A 137 6.05 -0.58 -12.21
C LEU A 137 6.28 0.25 -10.95
N ALA A 138 7.33 -0.09 -10.21
CA ALA A 138 7.85 0.68 -9.09
C ALA A 138 9.31 1.04 -9.34
N ARG A 139 9.67 2.28 -9.06
CA ARG A 139 11.06 2.70 -8.97
C ARG A 139 11.71 2.00 -7.78
N ALA A 140 12.92 1.51 -7.99
CA ALA A 140 13.73 0.91 -6.94
C ALA A 140 15.18 1.38 -7.04
N LYS A 141 15.90 1.31 -5.92
CA LYS A 141 17.31 1.73 -5.84
C LYS A 141 18.18 0.59 -5.31
N GLN A 142 19.31 0.41 -5.96
CA GLN A 142 20.34 -0.51 -5.52
C GLN A 142 21.72 0.20 -5.58
N GLY A 143 22.32 0.42 -4.43
CA GLY A 143 23.50 1.28 -4.31
C GLY A 143 23.20 2.71 -4.76
N ASN A 144 23.95 3.21 -5.72
CA ASN A 144 23.79 4.57 -6.23
C ASN A 144 22.98 4.64 -7.54
N LYS A 145 22.24 3.58 -7.88
CA LYS A 145 21.52 3.51 -9.15
C LYS A 145 20.07 3.15 -8.95
N TYR A 146 19.24 3.73 -9.81
CA TYR A 146 17.82 3.45 -9.89
C TYR A 146 17.52 2.52 -11.07
N GLY A 147 16.50 1.72 -10.91
CA GLY A 147 15.89 0.85 -11.90
C GLY A 147 14.40 0.67 -11.61
N TYR A 148 13.74 -0.24 -12.31
CA TYR A 148 12.30 -0.45 -12.11
C TYR A 148 11.96 -1.93 -12.01
N LEU A 149 11.07 -2.23 -11.07
CA LEU A 149 10.55 -3.55 -10.79
C LEU A 149 9.08 -3.63 -11.21
N ASN A 150 8.63 -4.83 -11.58
CA ASN A 150 7.19 -5.11 -11.66
C ASN A 150 6.66 -5.75 -10.37
N THR A 151 5.33 -5.92 -10.28
CA THR A 151 4.64 -6.53 -9.14
C THR A 151 5.01 -8.00 -8.89
N LYS A 152 5.70 -8.66 -9.84
CA LYS A 152 6.26 -10.01 -9.66
C LYS A 152 7.69 -9.99 -9.10
N GLY A 153 8.23 -8.81 -8.79
CA GLY A 153 9.60 -8.63 -8.31
C GLY A 153 10.67 -8.72 -9.40
N LYS A 154 10.28 -8.79 -10.68
CA LYS A 154 11.23 -8.84 -11.79
C LYS A 154 11.75 -7.44 -12.10
N VAL A 155 13.07 -7.30 -12.27
CA VAL A 155 13.70 -6.09 -12.82
C VAL A 155 13.28 -5.95 -14.29
N ILE A 156 12.54 -4.89 -14.60
CA ILE A 156 12.08 -4.55 -15.97
C ILE A 156 13.08 -3.62 -16.63
N LEU A 157 13.51 -2.58 -15.90
CA LEU A 157 14.58 -1.69 -16.35
C LEU A 157 15.76 -1.80 -15.38
N PRO A 158 17.00 -1.98 -15.90
CA PRO A 158 18.17 -2.26 -15.07
C PRO A 158 18.54 -1.07 -14.18
N PHE A 159 19.29 -1.34 -13.09
CA PHE A 159 19.81 -0.33 -12.17
C PHE A 159 21.02 0.41 -12.78
N VAL A 160 20.74 1.32 -13.71
CA VAL A 160 21.75 2.08 -14.46
C VAL A 160 21.56 3.59 -14.37
N TYR A 161 20.39 4.05 -13.95
CA TYR A 161 20.05 5.47 -13.88
C TYR A 161 20.67 6.11 -12.63
N ASP A 162 21.21 7.33 -12.80
CA ASP A 162 21.79 8.12 -11.71
C ASP A 162 20.69 8.68 -10.78
N ASP A 163 19.52 8.97 -11.40
CA ASP A 163 18.32 9.42 -10.75
C ASP A 163 17.10 9.00 -11.60
N ALA A 164 15.90 8.91 -10.99
CA ALA A 164 14.72 8.47 -11.69
C ALA A 164 13.44 8.99 -11.01
N GLY A 165 12.46 9.40 -11.81
CA GLY A 165 11.09 9.65 -11.39
C GLY A 165 10.22 8.40 -11.50
N ASP A 166 9.01 8.47 -10.95
CA ASP A 166 7.99 7.45 -11.15
C ASP A 166 7.43 7.53 -12.57
N PHE A 167 6.88 6.40 -13.04
CA PHE A 167 6.12 6.41 -14.29
C PHE A 167 4.80 7.15 -14.08
N ASN A 168 4.46 8.02 -15.01
CA ASN A 168 3.17 8.71 -15.04
C ASN A 168 2.09 7.87 -15.74
N ASP A 169 0.85 8.39 -15.79
CA ASP A 169 -0.30 7.74 -16.46
C ASP A 169 -0.05 7.46 -17.95
N SER A 170 0.79 8.27 -18.61
CA SER A 170 1.21 8.07 -20.00
C SER A 170 2.34 7.03 -20.12
N LYS A 171 2.70 6.34 -19.03
CA LYS A 171 3.79 5.35 -18.98
C LYS A 171 5.14 5.94 -19.39
N LYS A 172 5.41 7.18 -19.00
CA LYS A 172 6.67 7.90 -19.21
C LYS A 172 7.30 8.23 -17.87
N ALA A 173 8.63 8.22 -17.82
CA ALA A 173 9.39 8.62 -16.64
C ALA A 173 10.59 9.49 -17.04
N MET A 174 10.81 10.56 -16.28
CA MET A 174 12.05 11.31 -16.34
C MET A 174 13.14 10.54 -15.60
N VAL A 175 14.27 10.31 -16.25
CA VAL A 175 15.40 9.61 -15.65
C VAL A 175 16.72 10.30 -16.00
N LYS A 176 17.70 10.17 -15.12
CA LYS A 176 19.06 10.69 -15.32
C LYS A 176 20.00 9.54 -15.68
N TYR A 177 20.67 9.64 -16.78
CA TYR A 177 21.64 8.65 -17.25
C TYR A 177 22.94 9.32 -17.65
N LYS A 178 24.09 8.86 -17.08
CA LYS A 178 25.40 9.45 -17.27
C LYS A 178 25.42 10.97 -17.05
N GLY A 179 24.74 11.41 -15.97
CA GLY A 179 24.70 12.81 -15.56
C GLY A 179 23.73 13.69 -16.34
N LYS A 180 22.99 13.17 -17.30
CA LYS A 180 22.03 13.92 -18.13
C LYS A 180 20.61 13.37 -17.98
N TRP A 181 19.65 14.28 -17.92
CA TRP A 181 18.23 13.96 -17.89
C TRP A 181 17.68 13.69 -19.30
N GLY A 182 16.76 12.75 -19.37
CA GLY A 182 15.95 12.41 -20.52
C GLY A 182 14.67 11.74 -20.08
N MET A 183 13.80 11.40 -21.02
CA MET A 183 12.54 10.70 -20.77
C MET A 183 12.56 9.33 -21.44
N ILE A 184 12.06 8.33 -20.74
CA ILE A 184 11.91 6.97 -21.26
C ILE A 184 10.44 6.52 -21.17
N ASP A 185 10.08 5.53 -21.99
CA ASP A 185 8.85 4.78 -21.82
C ASP A 185 9.07 3.57 -20.86
N ASN A 186 7.99 2.86 -20.56
CA ASN A 186 8.01 1.70 -19.69
C ASN A 186 8.70 0.45 -20.26
N LEU A 187 9.17 0.50 -21.50
CA LEU A 187 10.02 -0.51 -22.15
C LEU A 187 11.49 -0.09 -22.13
N GLY A 188 11.80 1.14 -21.70
CA GLY A 188 13.15 1.71 -21.68
C GLY A 188 13.54 2.41 -22.98
N ASN A 189 12.63 2.59 -23.93
CA ASN A 189 12.91 3.37 -25.14
C ASN A 189 13.02 4.84 -24.78
N THR A 190 14.01 5.52 -25.37
CA THR A 190 14.23 6.95 -25.16
C THR A 190 13.19 7.77 -25.93
N ILE A 191 12.41 8.57 -25.21
CA ILE A 191 11.42 9.52 -25.74
C ILE A 191 12.06 10.91 -25.87
N ILE A 192 12.74 11.38 -24.80
CA ILE A 192 13.55 12.60 -24.79
C ILE A 192 15.01 12.22 -24.64
N PRO A 193 15.91 12.68 -25.51
CA PRO A 193 17.35 12.37 -25.45
C PRO A 193 18.00 12.77 -24.13
N PHE A 194 19.00 12.00 -23.67
CA PHE A 194 19.78 12.27 -22.45
C PHE A 194 20.80 13.40 -22.68
N GLU A 195 20.32 14.64 -22.69
CA GLU A 195 21.18 15.80 -23.00
C GLU A 195 20.93 17.02 -22.09
N TYR A 196 19.95 16.94 -21.19
CA TYR A 196 19.56 18.05 -20.32
C TYR A 196 20.32 18.01 -19.00
N GLU A 197 20.76 19.18 -18.50
CA GLU A 197 21.46 19.33 -17.23
C GLU A 197 20.50 19.16 -16.03
N GLN A 198 19.26 19.66 -16.19
CA GLN A 198 18.24 19.65 -15.15
C GLN A 198 16.89 19.25 -15.76
N ALA A 199 16.06 18.65 -14.93
CA ALA A 199 14.67 18.36 -15.23
C ALA A 199 13.86 18.58 -13.94
N GLU A 200 12.94 19.53 -13.96
CA GLU A 200 12.12 19.88 -12.82
C GLU A 200 10.64 19.64 -13.16
N PRO A 201 9.90 18.90 -12.32
CA PRO A 201 8.46 18.80 -12.46
C PRO A 201 7.84 20.17 -12.14
N TYR A 202 6.89 20.59 -12.94
CA TYR A 202 6.14 21.82 -12.70
C TYR A 202 4.64 21.54 -12.70
N THR A 203 3.97 22.00 -11.66
CA THR A 203 2.52 22.03 -11.57
C THR A 203 2.08 23.48 -11.46
N LYS A 204 1.19 23.92 -12.35
CA LYS A 204 0.62 25.27 -12.28
C LYS A 204 -0.24 25.35 -11.00
N SER A 205 0.14 26.22 -10.08
CA SER A 205 -0.65 26.47 -8.86
C SER A 205 -2.01 27.04 -9.25
N ASN A 206 -3.10 26.37 -8.89
CA ASN A 206 -4.53 26.69 -8.99
C ASN A 206 -5.35 26.02 -10.08
N GLU A 207 -4.84 25.09 -10.89
CA GLU A 207 -5.63 24.35 -11.86
C GLU A 207 -5.40 22.86 -11.72
N GLU A 208 -6.42 22.08 -12.08
CA GLU A 208 -6.49 20.62 -11.97
C GLU A 208 -5.23 19.91 -12.49
N TRP A 209 -4.96 18.71 -12.02
CA TRP A 209 -3.80 17.84 -12.33
C TRP A 209 -3.49 17.64 -13.84
N GLU A 210 -4.26 18.27 -14.72
CA GLU A 210 -4.12 18.19 -16.18
C GLU A 210 -2.92 18.98 -16.74
N ASP A 211 -2.40 19.98 -16.00
CA ASP A 211 -1.31 20.85 -16.47
C ASP A 211 0.07 20.48 -15.88
N TYR A 212 0.31 19.19 -15.63
CA TYR A 212 1.62 18.71 -15.19
C TYR A 212 2.59 18.64 -16.39
N TYR A 213 3.71 19.38 -16.32
CA TYR A 213 4.77 19.36 -17.33
C TYR A 213 6.17 19.39 -16.69
N TYR A 214 7.20 19.21 -17.50
CA TYR A 214 8.58 19.30 -17.04
C TYR A 214 9.27 20.51 -17.67
N ILE A 215 10.08 21.22 -16.87
CA ILE A 215 11.04 22.22 -17.32
C ILE A 215 12.38 21.53 -17.46
N LEU A 216 12.90 21.47 -18.68
CA LEU A 216 14.20 20.90 -19.00
C LEU A 216 15.19 22.02 -19.29
N ILE A 217 16.41 21.93 -18.75
CA ILE A 217 17.45 22.93 -18.98
C ILE A 217 18.59 22.31 -19.77
N LYS A 218 18.95 22.94 -20.89
CA LYS A 218 20.08 22.60 -21.72
C LYS A 218 20.86 23.86 -22.11
N LYS A 219 22.16 23.96 -21.73
CA LYS A 219 23.03 25.11 -21.98
C LYS A 219 22.40 26.44 -21.55
N GLY A 220 21.74 26.43 -20.33
CA GLY A 220 21.06 27.59 -19.79
C GLY A 220 19.76 28.00 -20.50
N ARG A 221 19.26 27.21 -21.42
CA ARG A 221 17.95 27.42 -22.10
C ARG A 221 16.93 26.47 -21.53
N GLU A 222 15.76 27.02 -21.20
CA GLU A 222 14.61 26.26 -20.75
C GLU A 222 13.80 25.72 -21.92
N VAL A 223 13.35 24.49 -21.79
CA VAL A 223 12.45 23.82 -22.72
C VAL A 223 11.37 23.14 -21.88
N ASN A 224 10.11 23.39 -22.22
CA ASN A 224 8.99 22.77 -21.53
C ASN A 224 8.42 21.62 -22.34
N ILE A 225 8.13 20.51 -21.65
CA ILE A 225 7.53 19.32 -22.25
C ILE A 225 6.33 18.88 -21.40
N ASP A 226 5.30 18.34 -22.05
CA ASP A 226 4.19 17.71 -21.36
C ASP A 226 4.58 16.31 -20.78
N LYS A 227 3.63 15.69 -20.12
CA LYS A 227 3.81 14.34 -19.52
C LYS A 227 4.01 13.23 -20.56
N GLU A 228 3.66 13.47 -21.80
CA GLU A 228 3.90 12.57 -22.94
C GLU A 228 5.28 12.79 -23.58
N GLY A 229 5.97 13.89 -23.30
CA GLY A 229 7.26 14.27 -23.87
C GLY A 229 7.14 15.17 -25.11
N ASN A 230 5.97 15.75 -25.37
CA ASN A 230 5.82 16.73 -26.46
C ASN A 230 6.33 18.09 -26.01
N PHE A 231 7.04 18.78 -26.89
CA PHE A 231 7.53 20.13 -26.65
C PHE A 231 6.38 21.15 -26.63
N LEU A 232 6.32 21.93 -25.54
CA LEU A 232 5.32 22.98 -25.35
C LEU A 232 5.88 24.33 -25.84
N SER A 233 5.15 25.04 -26.71
CA SER A 233 5.45 26.42 -27.05
C SER A 233 4.63 27.35 -26.17
N PHE A 234 5.25 28.07 -25.26
CA PHE A 234 4.60 29.20 -24.61
C PHE A 234 4.68 30.42 -25.53
N LYS A 235 3.50 30.98 -25.84
CA LYS A 235 3.40 32.27 -26.54
C LYS A 235 3.62 33.40 -25.57
#